data_44231b9ae4d85489226e5bb65b48bb1b
#
_entry.id   44231b9ae4d85489226e5bb65b48bb1b
#
_cell.length_a   1.000
_cell.length_b   1.000
_cell.length_c   1.000
_cell.angle_alpha   90.00
_cell.angle_beta   90.00
_cell.angle_gamma   90.00
#
_symmetry.space_group_name_H-M   'P 1'
#
loop_
_entity.id
_entity.type
_entity.pdbx_description
1 polymer ?
#
loop_
_entity_poly.entity_id
_entity_poly.type
_entity_poly.pdbx_seq_one_letter_code
_entity_poly.pdbx_strand_id
1 'polypeptide(L)'
;MEPQTAARYRLLDELRGLDLISMMLYHGMWDVVFLFGVAQKWYTGRPGFVWQQSICWVFILLSGFCLPLGHHPFRRGAVVFGAGALVTAVTLLFLPEDVVWFGVLTLLGSSMLLTAALDPLLRRVPPAAGVALSALLFWVTYPTMNGFWSLPGRRLALPQALYAGYPTAYFGFMPKGFFSTDYFPLLPWLFLFWTGYFLHHLLGRERLAPLRRSVCPPLGWMGRHSLVLYLLHQPVILGVLTAVFRLVRAG
;
A
#
# COMPACT_ATOMS: atom_id res chain seq x y z
N MET A 1 -24.20 19.91 -26.36
CA MET A 1 -22.81 19.54 -25.98
C MET A 1 -22.93 18.36 -25.06
N GLU A 2 -22.68 17.15 -25.56
CA GLU A 2 -22.58 15.98 -24.66
C GLU A 2 -21.43 16.18 -23.68
N PRO A 3 -21.59 15.84 -22.40
CA PRO A 3 -20.49 15.86 -21.45
C PRO A 3 -19.45 14.86 -21.94
N GLN A 4 -18.30 15.33 -22.40
CA GLN A 4 -17.14 14.47 -22.66
C GLN A 4 -16.83 13.73 -21.36
N THR A 5 -17.28 12.48 -21.28
CA THR A 5 -16.87 11.57 -20.22
C THR A 5 -15.35 11.53 -20.25
N ALA A 6 -14.73 12.07 -19.21
CA ALA A 6 -13.27 12.15 -19.12
C ALA A 6 -12.68 10.77 -19.40
N ALA A 7 -11.97 10.64 -20.51
CA ALA A 7 -11.49 9.34 -20.99
C ALA A 7 -10.61 8.69 -19.92
N ARG A 8 -11.06 7.54 -19.42
CA ARG A 8 -10.43 6.77 -18.34
C ARG A 8 -9.01 6.31 -18.71
N TYR A 9 -8.08 6.36 -17.80
CA TYR A 9 -6.71 5.88 -17.97
C TYR A 9 -6.65 4.37 -17.68
N ARG A 10 -7.00 3.55 -18.69
CA ARG A 10 -7.18 2.09 -18.57
C ARG A 10 -5.90 1.36 -18.17
N LEU A 11 -4.75 1.82 -18.66
CA LEU A 11 -3.46 1.21 -18.32
C LEU A 11 -3.11 1.35 -16.83
N LEU A 12 -3.56 2.42 -16.15
CA LEU A 12 -3.38 2.55 -14.69
C LEU A 12 -4.23 1.53 -13.92
N ASP A 13 -5.43 1.23 -14.41
CA ASP A 13 -6.25 0.15 -13.84
C ASP A 13 -5.57 -1.21 -14.07
N GLU A 14 -4.99 -1.43 -15.25
CA GLU A 14 -4.28 -2.68 -15.59
C GLU A 14 -3.01 -2.85 -14.75
N LEU A 15 -2.23 -1.80 -14.55
CA LEU A 15 -1.07 -1.82 -13.65
C LEU A 15 -1.47 -2.17 -12.22
N ARG A 16 -2.58 -1.59 -11.74
CA ARG A 16 -3.11 -1.93 -10.40
C ARG A 16 -3.57 -3.38 -10.34
N GLY A 17 -4.19 -3.90 -11.41
CA GLY A 17 -4.59 -5.32 -11.51
C GLY A 17 -3.41 -6.26 -11.52
N LEU A 18 -2.33 -5.92 -12.24
CA LEU A 18 -1.09 -6.70 -12.26
C LEU A 18 -0.42 -6.74 -10.89
N ASP A 19 -0.33 -5.58 -10.22
CA ASP A 19 0.23 -5.47 -8.88
C ASP A 19 -0.59 -6.29 -7.86
N LEU A 20 -1.91 -6.27 -8.01
CA LEU A 20 -2.84 -7.07 -7.18
C LEU A 20 -2.61 -8.58 -7.37
N ILE A 21 -2.40 -9.06 -8.61
CA ILE A 21 -2.04 -10.47 -8.86
C ILE A 21 -0.71 -10.81 -8.18
N SER A 22 0.29 -9.94 -8.33
CA SER A 22 1.59 -10.13 -7.68
C SER A 22 1.46 -10.22 -6.15
N MET A 23 0.62 -9.37 -5.54
CA MET A 23 0.29 -9.40 -4.12
C MET A 23 -0.39 -10.72 -3.72
N MET A 24 -1.39 -11.17 -4.48
CA MET A 24 -2.10 -12.43 -4.21
C MET A 24 -1.15 -13.63 -4.26
N LEU A 25 -0.23 -13.67 -5.23
CA LEU A 25 0.78 -14.71 -5.33
C LEU A 25 1.77 -14.64 -4.15
N TYR A 26 2.16 -13.43 -3.73
CA TYR A 26 3.04 -13.25 -2.58
C TYR A 26 2.39 -13.78 -1.29
N HIS A 27 1.13 -13.45 -1.03
CA HIS A 27 0.38 -13.94 0.13
C HIS A 27 0.13 -15.46 0.06
N GLY A 28 -0.16 -16.00 -1.13
CA GLY A 28 -0.26 -17.45 -1.31
C GLY A 28 1.05 -18.17 -0.97
N MET A 29 2.19 -17.60 -1.36
CA MET A 29 3.52 -18.12 -0.96
C MET A 29 3.75 -17.99 0.54
N TRP A 30 3.25 -16.94 1.18
CA TRP A 30 3.31 -16.78 2.64
C TRP A 30 2.59 -17.93 3.33
N ASP A 31 1.35 -18.22 2.91
CA ASP A 31 0.56 -19.34 3.45
C ASP A 31 1.30 -20.67 3.25
N VAL A 32 1.82 -20.94 2.05
CA VAL A 32 2.57 -22.17 1.74
C VAL A 32 3.78 -22.35 2.65
N VAL A 33 4.52 -21.27 2.90
CA VAL A 33 5.76 -21.32 3.69
C VAL A 33 5.47 -21.37 5.19
N PHE A 34 4.62 -20.48 5.70
CA PHE A 34 4.45 -20.30 7.13
C PHE A 34 3.29 -21.11 7.73
N LEU A 35 2.18 -21.29 7.00
CA LEU A 35 1.04 -22.08 7.50
C LEU A 35 1.16 -23.57 7.14
N PHE A 36 1.61 -23.89 5.93
CA PHE A 36 1.74 -25.28 5.49
C PHE A 36 3.15 -25.85 5.67
N GLY A 37 4.13 -25.07 6.09
CA GLY A 37 5.47 -25.51 6.49
C GLY A 37 6.38 -25.92 5.32
N VAL A 38 6.09 -25.51 4.09
CA VAL A 38 6.93 -25.81 2.92
C VAL A 38 8.11 -24.84 2.86
N ALA A 39 9.28 -25.30 3.26
CA ALA A 39 10.49 -24.45 3.31
C ALA A 39 10.89 -23.91 1.94
N GLN A 40 10.93 -22.60 1.81
CA GLN A 40 11.37 -21.91 0.58
C GLN A 40 12.38 -20.80 0.92
N LYS A 41 13.67 -21.13 0.89
CA LYS A 41 14.76 -20.22 1.27
C LYS A 41 14.79 -18.90 0.47
N TRP A 42 14.41 -18.94 -0.81
CA TRP A 42 14.36 -17.73 -1.63
C TRP A 42 13.27 -16.76 -1.17
N TYR A 43 12.12 -17.28 -0.70
CA TYR A 43 10.99 -16.47 -0.25
C TYR A 43 11.29 -15.80 1.10
N THR A 44 11.90 -16.51 2.04
CA THR A 44 12.31 -15.98 3.35
C THR A 44 13.60 -15.15 3.29
N GLY A 45 14.26 -15.12 2.13
CA GLY A 45 15.48 -14.39 1.88
C GLY A 45 15.28 -13.04 1.19
N ARG A 46 16.41 -12.48 0.71
CA ARG A 46 16.43 -11.19 0.00
C ARG A 46 15.49 -11.12 -1.22
N PRO A 47 15.35 -12.17 -2.07
CA PRO A 47 14.42 -12.09 -3.20
C PRO A 47 12.96 -11.91 -2.79
N GLY A 48 12.48 -12.63 -1.77
CA GLY A 48 11.13 -12.48 -1.24
C GLY A 48 10.89 -11.08 -0.65
N PHE A 49 11.87 -10.55 0.07
CA PHE A 49 11.83 -9.18 0.58
C PHE A 49 11.73 -8.14 -0.55
N VAL A 50 12.56 -8.26 -1.60
CA VAL A 50 12.51 -7.35 -2.76
C VAL A 50 11.18 -7.44 -3.46
N TRP A 51 10.63 -8.65 -3.63
CA TRP A 51 9.31 -8.86 -4.23
C TRP A 51 8.21 -8.16 -3.40
N GLN A 52 8.17 -8.36 -2.09
CA GLN A 52 7.24 -7.66 -1.20
C GLN A 52 7.33 -6.14 -1.35
N GLN A 53 8.56 -5.61 -1.25
CA GLN A 53 8.77 -4.17 -1.34
C GLN A 53 8.32 -3.61 -2.70
N SER A 54 8.56 -4.32 -3.80
CA SER A 54 8.14 -3.87 -5.13
C SER A 54 6.62 -3.74 -5.23
N ILE A 55 5.86 -4.72 -4.72
CA ILE A 55 4.39 -4.67 -4.64
C ILE A 55 3.95 -3.44 -3.82
N CYS A 56 4.47 -3.30 -2.60
CA CYS A 56 4.08 -2.22 -1.70
C CYS A 56 4.37 -0.82 -2.27
N TRP A 57 5.55 -0.64 -2.86
CA TRP A 57 5.94 0.64 -3.43
C TRP A 57 5.09 1.01 -4.64
N VAL A 58 4.85 0.06 -5.55
CA VAL A 58 4.00 0.28 -6.73
C VAL A 58 2.58 0.61 -6.29
N PHE A 59 2.02 -0.15 -5.35
CA PHE A 59 0.64 0.04 -4.89
C PHE A 59 0.41 1.41 -4.25
N ILE A 60 1.32 1.83 -3.36
CA ILE A 60 1.22 3.11 -2.64
C ILE A 60 1.45 4.28 -3.60
N LEU A 61 2.50 4.22 -4.43
CA LEU A 61 2.82 5.25 -5.40
C LEU A 61 1.69 5.43 -6.43
N LEU A 62 1.17 4.31 -6.96
CA LEU A 62 0.07 4.32 -7.93
C LEU A 62 -1.23 4.84 -7.30
N SER A 63 -1.46 4.56 -6.01
CA SER A 63 -2.62 5.08 -5.28
C SER A 63 -2.55 6.60 -5.12
N GLY A 64 -1.38 7.15 -4.79
CA GLY A 64 -1.14 8.60 -4.76
C GLY A 64 -1.30 9.24 -6.13
N PHE A 65 -0.71 8.62 -7.16
CA PHE A 65 -0.81 9.07 -8.55
C PHE A 65 -2.26 9.15 -9.06
N CYS A 66 -3.08 8.18 -8.69
CA CYS A 66 -4.48 8.09 -9.12
C CYS A 66 -5.44 8.94 -8.27
N LEU A 67 -5.00 9.52 -7.14
CA LEU A 67 -5.89 10.30 -6.29
C LEU A 67 -6.55 11.47 -7.03
N PRO A 68 -5.81 12.32 -7.80
CA PRO A 68 -6.38 13.46 -8.51
C PRO A 68 -7.29 13.08 -9.68
N LEU A 69 -7.24 11.84 -10.16
CA LEU A 69 -8.09 11.34 -11.24
C LEU A 69 -9.51 11.01 -10.80
N GLY A 70 -9.73 10.85 -9.51
CA GLY A 70 -11.02 10.46 -8.96
C GLY A 70 -11.80 11.62 -8.38
N HIS A 71 -13.12 11.43 -8.26
CA HIS A 71 -14.02 12.35 -7.57
C HIS A 71 -14.15 11.98 -6.09
N HIS A 72 -14.53 12.95 -5.24
CA HIS A 72 -14.83 12.77 -3.81
C HIS A 72 -13.69 12.09 -3.01
N PRO A 73 -12.47 12.68 -2.97
CA PRO A 73 -11.31 12.06 -2.33
C PRO A 73 -11.53 11.77 -0.83
N PHE A 74 -12.26 12.61 -0.09
CA PHE A 74 -12.61 12.37 1.31
C PHE A 74 -13.47 11.12 1.48
N ARG A 75 -14.55 10.95 0.68
CA ARG A 75 -15.39 9.77 0.74
C ARG A 75 -14.61 8.49 0.41
N ARG A 76 -13.78 8.54 -0.62
CA ARG A 76 -12.91 7.41 -1.01
C ARG A 76 -11.93 7.07 0.11
N GLY A 77 -11.27 8.08 0.67
CA GLY A 77 -10.34 7.90 1.80
C GLY A 77 -11.03 7.29 3.02
N ALA A 78 -12.23 7.77 3.37
CA ALA A 78 -13.01 7.23 4.49
C ALA A 78 -13.43 5.77 4.25
N VAL A 79 -13.84 5.40 3.02
CA VAL A 79 -14.19 4.01 2.67
C VAL A 79 -12.97 3.10 2.80
N VAL A 80 -11.80 3.51 2.27
CA VAL A 80 -10.57 2.71 2.34
C VAL A 80 -10.06 2.61 3.78
N PHE A 81 -10.13 3.69 4.56
CA PHE A 81 -9.79 3.68 5.98
C PHE A 81 -10.71 2.74 6.78
N GLY A 82 -12.03 2.84 6.54
CA GLY A 82 -13.03 1.97 7.15
C GLY A 82 -12.82 0.48 6.81
N ALA A 83 -12.42 0.18 5.57
CA ALA A 83 -12.03 -1.17 5.18
C ALA A 83 -10.78 -1.65 5.94
N GLY A 84 -9.78 -0.78 6.16
CA GLY A 84 -8.63 -1.08 7.01
C GLY A 84 -9.02 -1.34 8.47
N ALA A 85 -9.91 -0.51 9.04
CA ALA A 85 -10.46 -0.72 10.38
C ALA A 85 -11.25 -2.04 10.49
N LEU A 86 -12.00 -2.40 9.45
CA LEU A 86 -12.68 -3.70 9.37
C LEU A 86 -11.70 -4.86 9.41
N VAL A 87 -10.60 -4.80 8.62
CA VAL A 87 -9.56 -5.83 8.65
C VAL A 87 -8.96 -5.96 10.05
N THR A 88 -8.62 -4.83 10.69
CA THR A 88 -8.12 -4.85 12.08
C THR A 88 -9.12 -5.49 13.03
N ALA A 89 -10.41 -5.13 12.95
CA ALA A 89 -11.44 -5.71 13.81
C ALA A 89 -11.62 -7.22 13.59
N VAL A 90 -11.66 -7.66 12.33
CA VAL A 90 -11.79 -9.09 11.97
C VAL A 90 -10.59 -9.89 12.45
N THR A 91 -9.36 -9.41 12.20
CA THR A 91 -8.15 -10.13 12.64
C THR A 91 -8.02 -10.14 14.16
N LEU A 92 -8.36 -9.06 14.84
CA LEU A 92 -8.35 -9.00 16.30
C LEU A 92 -9.34 -9.99 16.95
N LEU A 93 -10.51 -10.17 16.34
CA LEU A 93 -11.56 -11.04 16.89
C LEU A 93 -11.38 -12.53 16.54
N PHE A 94 -10.89 -12.83 15.35
CA PHE A 94 -10.83 -14.19 14.82
C PHE A 94 -9.42 -14.75 14.66
N LEU A 95 -8.39 -13.90 14.59
CA LEU A 95 -6.99 -14.26 14.34
C LEU A 95 -6.05 -13.41 15.23
N PRO A 96 -6.18 -13.47 16.58
CA PRO A 96 -5.44 -12.57 17.47
C PRO A 96 -3.91 -12.74 17.41
N GLU A 97 -3.42 -13.92 16.97
CA GLU A 97 -1.99 -14.16 16.76
C GLU A 97 -1.46 -13.53 15.46
N ASP A 98 -2.37 -13.30 14.48
CA ASP A 98 -2.07 -12.71 13.18
C ASP A 98 -2.75 -11.34 12.99
N VAL A 99 -2.88 -10.57 14.06
CA VAL A 99 -3.59 -9.29 14.03
C VAL A 99 -2.93 -8.31 13.08
N VAL A 100 -3.78 -7.57 12.34
CA VAL A 100 -3.36 -6.48 11.45
C VAL A 100 -3.64 -5.14 12.13
N TRP A 101 -2.60 -4.53 12.70
CA TRP A 101 -2.61 -3.16 13.19
C TRP A 101 -1.99 -2.22 12.15
N PHE A 102 -2.71 -1.15 11.81
CA PHE A 102 -2.21 -0.12 10.89
C PHE A 102 -1.71 -0.68 9.54
N GLY A 103 -2.52 -1.57 8.93
CA GLY A 103 -2.21 -2.18 7.63
C GLY A 103 -2.26 -1.19 6.47
N VAL A 104 -1.92 -1.67 5.27
CA VAL A 104 -1.82 -0.84 4.05
C VAL A 104 -3.12 -0.10 3.71
N LEU A 105 -4.31 -0.67 3.98
CA LEU A 105 -5.58 0.05 3.76
C LEU A 105 -5.75 1.23 4.73
N THR A 106 -5.35 1.08 5.99
CA THR A 106 -5.35 2.17 6.97
C THR A 106 -4.41 3.29 6.52
N LEU A 107 -3.20 2.95 6.06
CA LEU A 107 -2.26 3.89 5.46
C LEU A 107 -2.88 4.62 4.27
N LEU A 108 -3.41 3.89 3.29
CA LEU A 108 -3.95 4.50 2.06
C LEU A 108 -5.15 5.40 2.36
N GLY A 109 -6.08 4.95 3.21
CA GLY A 109 -7.21 5.75 3.65
C GLY A 109 -6.77 7.05 4.32
N SER A 110 -5.83 6.96 5.27
CA SER A 110 -5.24 8.11 5.95
C SER A 110 -4.52 9.05 4.98
N SER A 111 -3.72 8.51 4.06
CA SER A 111 -2.98 9.28 3.06
C SER A 111 -3.94 10.02 2.11
N MET A 112 -5.05 9.38 1.69
CA MET A 112 -6.09 10.02 0.87
C MET A 112 -6.77 11.15 1.62
N LEU A 113 -7.15 10.95 2.90
CA LEU A 113 -7.81 11.95 3.73
C LEU A 113 -6.90 13.15 3.98
N LEU A 114 -5.65 12.90 4.40
CA LEU A 114 -4.65 13.95 4.63
C LEU A 114 -4.34 14.73 3.35
N THR A 115 -4.14 14.04 2.23
CA THR A 115 -3.88 14.69 0.95
C THR A 115 -5.06 15.53 0.51
N ALA A 116 -6.31 15.05 0.68
CA ALA A 116 -7.51 15.83 0.36
C ALA A 116 -7.65 17.07 1.24
N ALA A 117 -7.35 16.97 2.53
CA ALA A 117 -7.36 18.11 3.45
C ALA A 117 -6.27 19.15 3.14
N LEU A 118 -5.09 18.67 2.75
CA LEU A 118 -3.93 19.51 2.46
C LEU A 118 -3.82 19.90 0.97
N ASP A 119 -4.73 19.47 0.09
CA ASP A 119 -4.67 19.71 -1.36
C ASP A 119 -4.49 21.19 -1.73
N PRO A 120 -5.17 22.19 -1.08
CA PRO A 120 -4.94 23.59 -1.39
C PRO A 120 -3.51 24.08 -1.10
N LEU A 121 -2.84 23.44 -0.13
CA LEU A 121 -1.45 23.74 0.23
C LEU A 121 -0.48 22.99 -0.69
N LEU A 122 -0.72 21.72 -0.93
CA LEU A 122 0.12 20.87 -1.79
C LEU A 122 0.18 21.40 -3.23
N ARG A 123 -0.93 21.92 -3.76
CA ARG A 123 -0.97 22.52 -5.10
C ARG A 123 -0.15 23.82 -5.24
N ARG A 124 0.23 24.45 -4.14
CA ARG A 124 1.14 25.62 -4.17
C ARG A 124 2.60 25.22 -4.40
N VAL A 125 2.93 23.96 -4.13
CA VAL A 125 4.28 23.41 -4.33
C VAL A 125 4.47 23.09 -5.82
N PRO A 126 5.54 23.60 -6.47
CA PRO A 126 5.87 23.21 -7.84
C PRO A 126 5.99 21.68 -7.95
N PRO A 127 5.34 21.02 -8.94
CA PRO A 127 5.27 19.56 -8.97
C PRO A 127 6.63 18.86 -8.95
N ALA A 128 7.63 19.38 -9.66
CA ALA A 128 8.99 18.82 -9.65
C ALA A 128 9.65 18.89 -8.26
N ALA A 129 9.48 20.03 -7.57
CA ALA A 129 9.95 20.18 -6.20
C ALA A 129 9.20 19.26 -5.24
N GLY A 130 7.88 19.09 -5.45
CA GLY A 130 7.04 18.17 -4.68
C GLY A 130 7.50 16.71 -4.82
N VAL A 131 7.79 16.25 -6.04
CA VAL A 131 8.35 14.90 -6.28
C VAL A 131 9.70 14.75 -5.57
N ALA A 132 10.61 15.70 -5.77
CA ALA A 132 11.94 15.61 -5.18
C ALA A 132 11.91 15.63 -3.65
N LEU A 133 11.12 16.54 -3.05
CA LEU A 133 11.01 16.67 -1.61
C LEU A 133 10.34 15.46 -0.98
N SER A 134 9.22 14.98 -1.54
CA SER A 134 8.52 13.82 -0.98
C SER A 134 9.35 12.54 -1.13
N ALA A 135 10.05 12.32 -2.25
CA ALA A 135 10.97 11.20 -2.41
C ALA A 135 12.15 11.27 -1.42
N LEU A 136 12.71 12.47 -1.20
CA LEU A 136 13.76 12.67 -0.21
C LEU A 136 13.25 12.38 1.21
N LEU A 137 12.07 12.90 1.57
CA LEU A 137 11.47 12.68 2.88
C LEU A 137 11.13 11.20 3.10
N PHE A 138 10.64 10.50 2.06
CA PHE A 138 10.47 9.05 2.12
C PHE A 138 11.77 8.36 2.47
N TRP A 139 12.85 8.67 1.77
CA TRP A 139 14.15 8.05 2.00
C TRP A 139 14.75 8.38 3.37
N VAL A 140 14.66 9.65 3.79
CA VAL A 140 15.15 10.10 5.10
C VAL A 140 14.41 9.40 6.23
N THR A 141 13.08 9.30 6.15
CA THR A 141 12.23 8.75 7.20
C THR A 141 12.01 7.23 7.10
N TYR A 142 12.51 6.59 6.03
CA TYR A 142 12.37 5.14 5.84
C TYR A 142 12.80 4.31 7.05
N PRO A 143 13.91 4.60 7.75
CA PRO A 143 14.32 3.85 8.92
C PRO A 143 13.69 4.31 10.24
N THR A 144 12.56 5.05 10.23
CA THR A 144 11.87 5.50 11.45
C THR A 144 11.60 4.34 12.41
N MET A 145 11.18 3.19 11.91
CA MET A 145 10.94 1.99 12.74
C MET A 145 12.20 1.48 13.45
N ASN A 146 13.38 1.83 12.94
CA ASN A 146 14.69 1.44 13.52
C ASN A 146 15.24 2.48 14.51
N GLY A 147 14.48 3.52 14.84
CA GLY A 147 14.86 4.52 15.83
C GLY A 147 15.72 5.67 15.33
N PHE A 148 15.85 5.85 14.01
CA PHE A 148 16.64 6.96 13.45
C PHE A 148 16.11 7.45 12.09
N TRP A 149 16.52 8.63 11.68
CA TRP A 149 16.40 9.13 10.32
C TRP A 149 17.75 9.15 9.62
N SER A 150 17.75 8.80 8.33
CA SER A 150 18.95 8.83 7.48
C SER A 150 19.13 10.20 6.82
N LEU A 151 20.09 10.96 7.30
CA LEU A 151 20.50 12.21 6.66
C LEU A 151 21.79 11.98 5.85
N PRO A 152 22.10 12.81 4.85
CA PRO A 152 23.36 12.72 4.13
C PRO A 152 24.56 12.77 5.10
N GLY A 153 25.36 11.69 5.10
CA GLY A 153 26.54 11.56 5.94
C GLY A 153 26.32 11.27 7.44
N ARG A 154 25.05 11.24 7.92
CA ARG A 154 24.78 10.96 9.37
C ARG A 154 23.44 10.30 9.62
N ARG A 155 23.32 9.59 10.76
CA ARG A 155 22.06 9.11 11.29
C ARG A 155 21.61 10.03 12.43
N LEU A 156 20.38 10.50 12.37
CA LEU A 156 19.76 11.27 13.45
C LEU A 156 18.95 10.29 14.33
N ALA A 157 19.43 10.00 15.53
CA ALA A 157 18.70 9.19 16.49
C ALA A 157 17.40 9.89 16.93
N LEU A 158 16.32 9.14 17.03
CA LEU A 158 15.03 9.65 17.45
C LEU A 158 14.83 9.45 18.96
N PRO A 159 14.16 10.38 19.66
CA PRO A 159 13.90 10.27 21.09
C PRO A 159 13.14 8.98 21.43
N GLN A 160 13.60 8.24 22.41
CA GLN A 160 12.99 6.97 22.87
C GLN A 160 11.55 7.17 23.36
N ALA A 161 11.21 8.35 23.86
CA ALA A 161 9.86 8.69 24.29
C ALA A 161 8.81 8.56 23.17
N LEU A 162 9.21 8.72 21.90
CA LEU A 162 8.31 8.51 20.75
C LEU A 162 7.87 7.05 20.60
N TYR A 163 8.65 6.10 21.13
CA TYR A 163 8.42 4.65 21.03
C TYR A 163 7.77 4.07 22.29
N ALA A 164 7.16 4.91 23.14
CA ALA A 164 6.64 4.46 24.44
C ALA A 164 5.23 3.88 24.40
N GLY A 165 4.45 4.10 23.32
CA GLY A 165 3.04 3.72 23.29
C GLY A 165 2.54 3.19 21.96
N TYR A 166 1.49 2.36 22.01
CA TYR A 166 0.83 1.83 20.81
C TYR A 166 0.31 2.89 19.82
N PRO A 167 -0.26 4.04 20.28
CA PRO A 167 -0.73 5.05 19.33
C PRO A 167 0.37 5.64 18.44
N THR A 168 1.62 5.68 18.93
CA THR A 168 2.75 6.20 18.16
C THR A 168 3.20 5.25 17.04
N ALA A 169 2.85 3.97 17.14
CA ALA A 169 3.05 3.00 16.07
C ALA A 169 2.34 3.41 14.78
N TYR A 170 1.16 4.06 14.86
CA TYR A 170 0.47 4.58 13.67
C TYR A 170 1.36 5.53 12.84
N PHE A 171 2.24 6.29 13.48
CA PHE A 171 3.16 7.21 12.81
C PHE A 171 4.49 6.58 12.42
N GLY A 172 4.78 5.34 12.83
CA GLY A 172 6.03 4.65 12.54
C GLY A 172 6.97 4.50 13.75
N PHE A 173 6.57 4.98 14.91
CA PHE A 173 7.33 4.84 16.16
C PHE A 173 6.87 3.57 16.88
N MET A 174 7.39 2.44 16.42
CA MET A 174 6.97 1.12 16.86
C MET A 174 7.50 0.78 18.27
N PRO A 175 6.62 0.64 19.29
CA PRO A 175 7.05 0.30 20.65
C PRO A 175 7.55 -1.15 20.75
N LYS A 176 8.33 -1.44 21.79
CA LYS A 176 8.78 -2.81 22.07
C LYS A 176 7.57 -3.73 22.27
N GLY A 177 7.62 -4.91 21.63
CA GLY A 177 6.54 -5.90 21.70
C GLY A 177 5.34 -5.62 20.80
N PHE A 178 5.37 -4.55 20.01
CA PHE A 178 4.37 -4.34 18.97
C PHE A 178 4.52 -5.38 17.85
N PHE A 179 3.41 -5.96 17.45
CA PHE A 179 3.35 -6.93 16.36
C PHE A 179 2.17 -6.63 15.45
N SER A 180 2.37 -6.78 14.15
CA SER A 180 1.33 -6.74 13.12
C SER A 180 1.82 -7.51 11.91
N THR A 181 0.95 -8.33 11.31
CA THR A 181 1.29 -9.11 10.11
C THR A 181 1.31 -8.26 8.83
N ASP A 182 0.58 -7.13 8.82
CA ASP A 182 0.58 -6.15 7.72
C ASP A 182 0.75 -4.76 8.35
N TYR A 183 2.01 -4.29 8.49
CA TYR A 183 2.30 -3.03 9.15
C TYR A 183 2.83 -1.99 8.18
N PHE A 184 2.01 -0.96 7.97
CA PHE A 184 2.33 0.19 7.12
C PHE A 184 2.01 1.49 7.86
N PRO A 185 2.95 2.00 8.67
CA PRO A 185 2.75 3.24 9.40
C PRO A 185 2.69 4.45 8.45
N LEU A 186 2.18 5.57 8.95
CA LEU A 186 2.05 6.78 8.14
C LEU A 186 3.41 7.26 7.62
N LEU A 187 4.44 7.27 8.48
CA LEU A 187 5.82 7.52 8.07
C LEU A 187 6.56 6.20 7.87
N PRO A 188 7.27 6.02 6.78
CA PRO A 188 7.60 6.94 5.68
C PRO A 188 6.57 6.95 4.55
N TRP A 189 5.58 6.09 4.55
CA TRP A 189 4.77 5.72 3.38
C TRP A 189 3.88 6.84 2.84
N LEU A 190 3.47 7.80 3.68
CA LEU A 190 2.78 9.02 3.23
C LEU A 190 3.60 9.78 2.20
N PHE A 191 4.92 9.85 2.38
CA PHE A 191 5.78 10.57 1.45
C PHE A 191 5.91 9.85 0.11
N LEU A 192 5.89 8.50 0.09
CA LEU A 192 5.81 7.74 -1.15
C LEU A 192 4.47 7.97 -1.87
N PHE A 193 3.37 8.02 -1.13
CA PHE A 193 2.07 8.37 -1.66
C PHE A 193 2.07 9.79 -2.27
N TRP A 194 2.64 10.78 -1.59
CA TRP A 194 2.79 12.14 -2.10
C TRP A 194 3.73 12.21 -3.31
N THR A 195 4.76 11.38 -3.37
CA THR A 195 5.58 11.26 -4.58
C THR A 195 4.72 10.90 -5.79
N GLY A 196 3.81 9.94 -5.65
CA GLY A 196 2.83 9.59 -6.68
C GLY A 196 1.88 10.75 -7.02
N TYR A 197 1.35 11.43 -6.01
CA TYR A 197 0.48 12.59 -6.18
C TYR A 197 1.15 13.71 -6.98
N PHE A 198 2.37 14.09 -6.62
CA PHE A 198 3.11 15.13 -7.35
C PHE A 198 3.56 14.67 -8.74
N LEU A 199 3.88 13.38 -8.92
CA LEU A 199 4.22 12.82 -10.23
C LEU A 199 3.04 12.95 -11.22
N HIS A 200 1.80 12.76 -10.74
CA HIS A 200 0.61 13.01 -11.54
C HIS A 200 0.56 14.46 -12.05
N HIS A 201 0.78 15.43 -11.16
CA HIS A 201 0.77 16.84 -11.52
C HIS A 201 1.96 17.25 -12.41
N LEU A 202 3.12 16.60 -12.23
CA LEU A 202 4.32 16.83 -13.03
C LEU A 202 4.16 16.38 -14.50
N LEU A 203 3.53 15.23 -14.70
CA LEU A 203 3.34 14.68 -16.05
C LEU A 203 2.29 15.47 -16.85
N GLY A 204 1.24 15.98 -16.20
CA GLY A 204 0.17 16.71 -16.86
C GLY A 204 -0.66 15.85 -17.81
N ARG A 205 -1.75 16.42 -18.34
CA ARG A 205 -2.75 15.67 -19.13
C ARG A 205 -2.20 15.13 -20.46
N GLU A 206 -1.31 15.85 -21.11
CA GLU A 206 -0.77 15.48 -22.43
C GLU A 206 0.09 14.22 -22.35
N ARG A 207 1.01 14.18 -21.38
CA ARG A 207 1.90 13.01 -21.16
C ARG A 207 1.13 11.79 -20.60
N LEU A 208 -0.05 11.99 -20.05
CA LEU A 208 -0.91 10.91 -19.59
C LEU A 208 -1.77 10.30 -20.71
N ALA A 209 -1.86 10.93 -21.89
CA ALA A 209 -2.69 10.44 -22.99
C ALA A 209 -2.41 8.97 -23.40
N PRO A 210 -1.16 8.49 -23.47
CA PRO A 210 -0.85 7.07 -23.77
C PRO A 210 -1.44 6.09 -22.77
N LEU A 211 -1.63 6.50 -21.50
CA LEU A 211 -2.18 5.64 -20.43
C LEU A 211 -3.68 5.36 -20.59
N ARG A 212 -4.36 6.02 -21.56
CA ARG A 212 -5.76 5.73 -21.90
C ARG A 212 -5.92 4.42 -22.68
N ARG A 213 -4.85 3.90 -23.28
CA ARG A 213 -4.85 2.61 -23.98
C ARG A 213 -5.16 1.48 -23.00
N SER A 214 -5.73 0.41 -23.55
CA SER A 214 -5.92 -0.86 -22.85
C SER A 214 -5.08 -1.93 -23.56
N VAL A 215 -4.33 -2.69 -22.80
CA VAL A 215 -3.49 -3.81 -23.28
C VAL A 215 -4.09 -5.13 -22.81
N CYS A 216 -4.59 -5.18 -21.57
CA CYS A 216 -5.15 -6.38 -20.96
C CYS A 216 -6.43 -6.05 -20.16
N PRO A 217 -7.62 -6.05 -20.83
CA PRO A 217 -8.88 -5.69 -20.20
C PRO A 217 -9.22 -6.45 -18.90
N PRO A 218 -8.92 -7.75 -18.74
CA PRO A 218 -9.12 -8.47 -17.48
C PRO A 218 -8.35 -7.87 -16.31
N LEU A 219 -7.08 -7.47 -16.50
CA LEU A 219 -6.30 -6.77 -15.47
C LEU A 219 -6.94 -5.43 -15.10
N GLY A 220 -7.46 -4.71 -16.12
CA GLY A 220 -8.20 -3.47 -15.89
C GLY A 220 -9.46 -3.67 -15.06
N TRP A 221 -10.18 -4.78 -15.24
CA TRP A 221 -11.32 -5.15 -14.40
C TRP A 221 -10.87 -5.39 -12.95
N MET A 222 -9.82 -6.16 -12.73
CA MET A 222 -9.26 -6.40 -11.40
C MET A 222 -8.83 -5.10 -10.71
N GLY A 223 -8.13 -4.23 -11.41
CA GLY A 223 -7.71 -2.94 -10.87
C GLY A 223 -8.86 -2.02 -10.46
N ARG A 224 -10.00 -2.08 -11.18
CA ARG A 224 -11.23 -1.37 -10.80
C ARG A 224 -11.89 -1.90 -9.52
N HIS A 225 -11.77 -3.18 -9.28
CA HIS A 225 -12.36 -3.88 -8.13
C HIS A 225 -11.32 -4.17 -7.04
N SER A 226 -10.17 -3.45 -7.07
CA SER A 226 -9.01 -3.74 -6.24
C SER A 226 -9.31 -3.80 -4.74
N LEU A 227 -10.18 -2.94 -4.21
CA LEU A 227 -10.53 -2.97 -2.79
C LEU A 227 -11.26 -4.26 -2.40
N VAL A 228 -12.23 -4.70 -3.19
CA VAL A 228 -13.00 -5.93 -2.93
C VAL A 228 -12.09 -7.16 -3.05
N LEU A 229 -11.29 -7.21 -4.13
CA LEU A 229 -10.34 -8.29 -4.34
C LEU A 229 -9.27 -8.33 -3.24
N TYR A 230 -8.81 -7.15 -2.78
CA TYR A 230 -7.89 -7.06 -1.64
C TYR A 230 -8.52 -7.62 -0.35
N LEU A 231 -9.79 -7.33 -0.06
CA LEU A 231 -10.45 -7.85 1.15
C LEU A 231 -10.71 -9.35 1.10
N LEU A 232 -10.96 -9.90 -0.09
CA LEU A 232 -11.34 -11.30 -0.27
C LEU A 232 -10.16 -12.24 -0.57
N HIS A 233 -9.00 -11.72 -0.99
CA HIS A 233 -7.91 -12.58 -1.49
C HIS A 233 -7.42 -13.58 -0.43
N GLN A 234 -7.16 -13.13 0.80
CA GLN A 234 -6.57 -13.99 1.83
C GLN A 234 -7.49 -15.13 2.25
N PRO A 235 -8.78 -14.91 2.60
CA PRO A 235 -9.67 -16.03 2.90
C PRO A 235 -9.88 -17.00 1.71
N VAL A 236 -9.88 -16.50 0.47
CA VAL A 236 -10.00 -17.35 -0.72
C VAL A 236 -8.73 -18.19 -0.92
N ILE A 237 -7.55 -17.59 -0.86
CA ILE A 237 -6.26 -18.29 -1.01
C ILE A 237 -6.11 -19.36 0.07
N LEU A 238 -6.35 -19.00 1.33
CA LEU A 238 -6.27 -19.93 2.46
C LEU A 238 -7.24 -21.10 2.29
N GLY A 239 -8.48 -20.83 1.87
CA GLY A 239 -9.49 -21.88 1.60
C GLY A 239 -9.05 -22.85 0.51
N VAL A 240 -8.54 -22.32 -0.62
CA VAL A 240 -8.04 -23.13 -1.74
C VAL A 240 -6.83 -23.96 -1.33
N LEU A 241 -5.83 -23.35 -0.71
CA LEU A 241 -4.62 -24.04 -0.26
C LEU A 241 -4.94 -25.12 0.77
N THR A 242 -5.83 -24.85 1.73
CA THR A 242 -6.27 -25.84 2.72
C THR A 242 -6.91 -27.06 2.04
N ALA A 243 -7.78 -26.85 1.05
CA ALA A 243 -8.37 -27.94 0.30
C ALA A 243 -7.31 -28.77 -0.45
N VAL A 244 -6.38 -28.11 -1.15
CA VAL A 244 -5.29 -28.77 -1.90
C VAL A 244 -4.40 -29.59 -0.95
N PHE A 245 -3.93 -28.99 0.15
CA PHE A 245 -3.04 -29.71 1.07
C PHE A 245 -3.73 -30.86 1.82
N ARG A 246 -5.04 -30.77 2.06
CA ARG A 246 -5.82 -31.92 2.61
C ARG A 246 -5.90 -33.06 1.61
N LEU A 247 -6.18 -32.77 0.33
CA LEU A 247 -6.24 -33.80 -0.73
C LEU A 247 -4.89 -34.49 -0.91
N VAL A 248 -3.80 -33.74 -0.95
CA VAL A 248 -2.43 -34.29 -1.10
C VAL A 248 -2.01 -35.16 0.09
N ARG A 249 -2.50 -34.86 1.31
CA ARG A 249 -2.18 -35.67 2.51
C ARG A 249 -3.08 -36.89 2.67
N ALA A 250 -4.23 -36.93 1.99
CA ALA A 250 -5.19 -38.04 2.05
C ALA A 250 -4.96 -39.12 0.98
N GLY A 251 -4.15 -38.84 -0.05
CA GLY A 251 -3.72 -39.79 -1.10
C GLY A 251 -2.31 -40.26 -0.87
#